data_3ffe0efe376e8351dbf1617ee776df6b
#
_entry.id   3ffe0efe376e8351dbf1617ee776df6b
#
_cell.length_a   1.000
_cell.length_b   1.000
_cell.length_c   1.000
_cell.angle_alpha   90.00
_cell.angle_beta   90.00
_cell.angle_gamma   90.00
#
_symmetry.space_group_name_H-M   'P 1'
#
loop_
_entity.id
_entity.type
_entity.pdbx_description
1 polymer ?
#
loop_
_entity_poly.entity_id
_entity_poly.type
_entity_poly.pdbx_seq_one_letter_code
_entity_poly.pdbx_strand_id
1 'polypeptide(L)'
;MPGETGEKSVAVLGAAGGVGLAGVQLGKLMGATVIACASSDEKLAACKANGADLTINYRKQNLRDAVKELTQERGVDVVLDPVGGEYTEPAVRSMAWSGRYLVVGFTSGEIP
;
A
#
# COMPACT_ATOMS: atom_id res chain seq x y z
N MET A 1 -0.65 0.38 18.02
CA MET A 1 -0.98 -0.44 16.83
C MET A 1 -1.66 0.42 15.77
N PRO A 2 -1.40 0.16 14.49
CA PRO A 2 -2.08 0.90 13.43
C PRO A 2 -3.59 0.80 13.57
N GLY A 3 -4.28 1.93 13.46
CA GLY A 3 -5.72 1.98 13.53
C GLY A 3 -6.33 1.94 14.92
N GLU A 4 -5.57 1.56 15.93
CA GLU A 4 -6.11 1.50 17.30
C GLU A 4 -6.19 2.87 17.96
N THR A 5 -5.35 3.78 17.54
CA THR A 5 -5.28 5.15 18.07
C THR A 5 -5.98 6.15 17.18
N GLY A 6 -6.75 5.68 16.20
CA GLY A 6 -7.35 6.53 15.18
C GLY A 6 -6.40 6.86 14.03
N GLU A 7 -5.19 6.31 14.07
CA GLU A 7 -4.22 6.47 13.01
C GLU A 7 -4.70 5.81 11.72
N LYS A 8 -4.49 6.49 10.59
CA LYS A 8 -4.86 5.95 9.28
C LYS A 8 -3.77 5.05 8.74
N SER A 9 -4.15 4.04 7.97
CA SER A 9 -3.21 3.16 7.29
C SER A 9 -3.35 3.32 5.77
N VAL A 10 -2.21 3.29 5.09
CA VAL A 10 -2.15 3.46 3.63
C VAL A 10 -1.34 2.31 3.04
N ALA A 11 -1.94 1.60 2.10
CA ALA A 11 -1.21 0.60 1.31
C ALA A 11 -0.81 1.23 -0.01
N VAL A 12 0.47 1.20 -0.34
CA VAL A 12 1.01 1.76 -1.58
C VAL A 12 1.46 0.62 -2.46
N LEU A 13 0.76 0.40 -3.58
CA LEU A 13 1.10 -0.63 -4.54
C LEU A 13 2.21 -0.13 -5.46
N GLY A 14 3.09 -1.04 -5.89
CA GLY A 14 4.23 -0.64 -6.72
C GLY A 14 5.11 0.39 -6.03
N ALA A 15 5.29 0.24 -4.72
CA ALA A 15 5.86 1.28 -3.86
C ALA A 15 7.30 1.67 -4.21
N ALA A 16 8.04 0.80 -4.90
CA ALA A 16 9.42 1.08 -5.26
C ALA A 16 9.57 1.93 -6.53
N GLY A 17 8.48 2.14 -7.28
CA GLY A 17 8.52 3.05 -8.43
C GLY A 17 8.53 4.51 -7.98
N GLY A 18 8.84 5.44 -8.88
CA GLY A 18 8.93 6.86 -8.54
C GLY A 18 7.67 7.41 -7.88
N VAL A 19 6.50 7.13 -8.46
CA VAL A 19 5.22 7.58 -7.90
C VAL A 19 4.95 6.87 -6.57
N GLY A 20 5.25 5.57 -6.50
CA GLY A 20 5.04 4.79 -5.28
C GLY A 20 5.88 5.29 -4.11
N LEU A 21 7.18 5.55 -4.36
CA LEU A 21 8.05 6.10 -3.31
C LEU A 21 7.57 7.47 -2.83
N ALA A 22 7.11 8.31 -3.76
CA ALA A 22 6.54 9.60 -3.38
C ALA A 22 5.31 9.39 -2.49
N GLY A 23 4.48 8.40 -2.79
CA GLY A 23 3.33 8.04 -1.98
C GLY A 23 3.71 7.59 -0.57
N VAL A 24 4.78 6.79 -0.46
CA VAL A 24 5.29 6.36 0.84
C VAL A 24 5.71 7.57 1.67
N GLN A 25 6.48 8.45 1.07
CA GLN A 25 6.98 9.65 1.77
C GLN A 25 5.82 10.57 2.18
N LEU A 26 4.87 10.78 1.28
CA LEU A 26 3.71 11.63 1.57
C LEU A 26 2.88 11.04 2.72
N GLY A 27 2.63 9.73 2.68
CA GLY A 27 1.89 9.06 3.75
C GLY A 27 2.55 9.26 5.11
N LYS A 28 3.86 9.19 5.16
CA LYS A 28 4.59 9.40 6.41
C LYS A 28 4.50 10.85 6.87
N LEU A 29 4.59 11.81 5.95
CA LEU A 29 4.43 13.22 6.29
C LEU A 29 3.05 13.52 6.85
N MET A 30 2.04 12.78 6.42
CA MET A 30 0.67 12.94 6.90
C MET A 30 0.40 12.19 8.20
N GLY A 31 1.39 11.50 8.73
CA GLY A 31 1.24 10.76 9.97
C GLY A 31 0.57 9.40 9.85
N ALA A 32 0.45 8.88 8.63
CA ALA A 32 -0.18 7.57 8.42
C ALA A 32 0.81 6.43 8.67
N THR A 33 0.26 5.25 8.95
CA THR A 33 1.03 4.02 8.91
C THR A 33 1.07 3.56 7.46
N VAL A 34 2.26 3.44 6.89
CA VAL A 34 2.44 3.12 5.48
C VAL A 34 2.86 1.67 5.30
N ILE A 35 2.07 0.94 4.49
CA ILE A 35 2.37 -0.43 4.09
C ILE A 35 2.82 -0.37 2.63
N ALA A 36 4.09 -0.62 2.41
CA ALA A 36 4.63 -0.63 1.05
C ALA A 36 4.49 -2.02 0.45
N CYS A 37 3.95 -2.10 -0.77
CA CYS A 37 3.71 -3.36 -1.47
C CYS A 37 4.52 -3.35 -2.76
N ALA A 38 5.36 -4.36 -2.94
CA ALA A 38 6.20 -4.46 -4.12
C ALA A 38 6.45 -5.92 -4.49
N SER A 39 7.12 -6.15 -5.61
CA SER A 39 7.31 -7.48 -6.18
C SER A 39 8.61 -8.16 -5.78
N SER A 40 9.46 -7.51 -5.00
CA SER A 40 10.70 -8.14 -4.53
C SER A 40 11.13 -7.56 -3.19
N ASP A 41 11.87 -8.38 -2.44
CA ASP A 41 12.39 -7.95 -1.14
C ASP A 41 13.40 -6.81 -1.27
N GLU A 42 14.15 -6.78 -2.37
CA GLU A 42 15.10 -5.71 -2.64
C GLU A 42 14.38 -4.37 -2.77
N LYS A 43 13.28 -4.36 -3.53
CA LYS A 43 12.47 -3.15 -3.69
C LYS A 43 11.87 -2.71 -2.36
N LEU A 44 11.45 -3.66 -1.54
CA LEU A 44 10.87 -3.37 -0.23
C LEU A 44 11.90 -2.78 0.73
N ALA A 45 13.16 -3.18 0.63
CA ALA A 45 14.22 -2.58 1.43
C ALA A 45 14.35 -1.08 1.12
N ALA A 46 14.25 -0.71 -0.15
CA ALA A 46 14.26 0.69 -0.55
C ALA A 46 13.05 1.45 0.01
N CYS A 47 11.88 0.81 0.03
CA CYS A 47 10.69 1.41 0.61
C CYS A 47 10.85 1.69 2.10
N LYS A 48 11.42 0.74 2.82
CA LYS A 48 11.69 0.91 4.24
C LYS A 48 12.65 2.06 4.49
N ALA A 49 13.68 2.18 3.66
CA ALA A 49 14.64 3.28 3.76
C ALA A 49 13.97 4.65 3.52
N ASN A 50 12.86 4.66 2.80
CA ASN A 50 12.10 5.88 2.51
C ASN A 50 10.93 6.11 3.47
N GLY A 51 10.81 5.31 4.53
CA GLY A 51 9.86 5.58 5.59
C GLY A 51 8.68 4.62 5.70
N ALA A 52 8.60 3.58 4.89
CA ALA A 52 7.52 2.60 5.04
C ALA A 52 7.62 1.90 6.40
N ASP A 53 6.50 1.75 7.06
CA ASP A 53 6.44 1.08 8.36
C ASP A 53 6.38 -0.42 8.23
N LEU A 54 5.63 -0.91 7.23
CA LEU A 54 5.41 -2.32 7.00
C LEU A 54 5.59 -2.60 5.50
N THR A 55 5.88 -3.85 5.18
CA THR A 55 6.13 -4.24 3.79
C THR A 55 5.40 -5.53 3.44
N ILE A 56 4.96 -5.64 2.18
CA ILE A 56 4.36 -6.85 1.63
C ILE A 56 4.99 -7.14 0.28
N ASN A 57 5.51 -8.36 0.12
CA ASN A 57 5.95 -8.84 -1.19
C ASN A 57 4.79 -9.63 -1.80
N TYR A 58 4.07 -9.01 -2.72
CA TYR A 58 2.85 -9.63 -3.26
C TYR A 58 3.10 -10.77 -4.25
N ARG A 59 4.36 -11.07 -4.54
CA ARG A 59 4.69 -12.29 -5.28
C ARG A 59 4.80 -13.49 -4.35
N LYS A 60 5.09 -13.26 -3.07
CA LYS A 60 5.25 -14.33 -2.07
C LYS A 60 4.06 -14.47 -1.16
N GLN A 61 3.25 -13.43 -1.02
CA GLN A 61 2.14 -13.37 -0.09
C GLN A 61 0.86 -12.98 -0.83
N ASN A 62 -0.27 -13.48 -0.36
CA ASN A 62 -1.56 -13.01 -0.84
C ASN A 62 -1.78 -11.60 -0.33
N LEU A 63 -1.94 -10.64 -1.23
CA LEU A 63 -2.02 -9.23 -0.89
C LEU A 63 -3.16 -8.94 0.10
N ARG A 64 -4.36 -9.44 -0.18
CA ARG A 64 -5.51 -9.22 0.70
C ARG A 64 -5.28 -9.76 2.10
N ASP A 65 -4.81 -10.99 2.19
CA ASP A 65 -4.60 -11.65 3.48
C ASP A 65 -3.49 -10.97 4.28
N ALA A 66 -2.41 -10.58 3.60
CA ALA A 66 -1.30 -9.90 4.26
C ALA A 66 -1.73 -8.53 4.82
N VAL A 67 -2.49 -7.76 4.05
CA VAL A 67 -2.99 -6.47 4.54
C VAL A 67 -3.93 -6.66 5.72
N LYS A 68 -4.83 -7.63 5.64
CA LYS A 68 -5.75 -7.92 6.74
C LYS A 68 -5.00 -8.31 8.01
N GLU A 69 -3.99 -9.16 7.88
CA GLU A 69 -3.17 -9.57 9.01
C GLU A 69 -2.44 -8.37 9.64
N LEU A 70 -1.82 -7.54 8.82
CA LEU A 70 -1.07 -6.38 9.32
C LEU A 70 -1.95 -5.31 9.94
N THR A 71 -3.23 -5.30 9.64
CA THR A 71 -4.20 -4.33 10.18
C THR A 71 -5.14 -4.95 11.20
N GLN A 72 -4.81 -6.12 11.74
CA GLN A 72 -5.63 -6.85 12.72
C GLN A 72 -7.06 -7.05 12.21
N GLU A 73 -7.19 -7.47 10.96
CA GLU A 73 -8.46 -7.74 10.27
C GLU A 73 -9.32 -6.50 10.00
N ARG A 74 -8.85 -5.34 10.38
CA ARG A 74 -9.58 -4.10 10.16
C ARG A 74 -9.59 -3.66 8.69
N GLY A 75 -8.51 -3.95 7.98
CA GLY A 75 -8.31 -3.51 6.63
C GLY A 75 -7.64 -2.14 6.56
N VAL A 76 -7.15 -1.80 5.39
CA VAL A 76 -6.43 -0.55 5.17
C VAL A 76 -7.40 0.59 4.83
N ASP A 77 -7.10 1.80 5.30
CA ASP A 77 -7.97 2.95 5.09
C ASP A 77 -7.85 3.54 3.68
N VAL A 78 -6.64 3.53 3.11
CA VAL A 78 -6.39 4.10 1.79
C VAL A 78 -5.50 3.17 1.00
N VAL A 79 -5.81 3.01 -0.29
CA VAL A 79 -4.94 2.31 -1.24
C VAL A 79 -4.50 3.32 -2.29
N LEU A 80 -3.19 3.49 -2.44
CA LEU A 80 -2.61 4.25 -3.54
C LEU A 80 -2.13 3.25 -4.58
N ASP A 81 -2.70 3.32 -5.78
CA ASP A 81 -2.40 2.36 -6.83
C ASP A 81 -1.91 3.03 -8.11
N PRO A 82 -0.59 3.18 -8.26
CA PRO A 82 -0.03 3.67 -9.52
C PRO A 82 0.14 2.57 -10.58
N VAL A 83 -0.14 1.34 -10.23
CA VAL A 83 0.11 0.17 -11.09
C VAL A 83 -1.15 -0.29 -11.82
N GLY A 84 -2.25 -0.48 -11.09
CA GLY A 84 -3.49 -1.05 -11.62
C GLY A 84 -3.35 -2.56 -11.91
N GLY A 85 -4.24 -3.06 -12.75
CA GLY A 85 -4.16 -4.43 -13.24
C GLY A 85 -4.54 -5.49 -12.21
N GLU A 86 -3.81 -6.61 -12.22
CA GLU A 86 -4.19 -7.79 -11.45
C GLU A 86 -4.24 -7.60 -9.93
N TYR A 87 -3.59 -6.59 -9.40
CA TYR A 87 -3.58 -6.35 -7.96
C TYR A 87 -4.68 -5.41 -7.48
N THR A 88 -5.46 -4.84 -8.41
CA THR A 88 -6.55 -3.92 -8.05
C THR A 88 -7.60 -4.58 -7.17
N GLU A 89 -8.12 -5.73 -7.59
CA GLU A 89 -9.17 -6.41 -6.83
C GLU A 89 -8.72 -6.86 -5.44
N PRO A 90 -7.56 -7.55 -5.31
CA PRO A 90 -7.06 -7.89 -3.98
C PRO A 90 -6.86 -6.68 -3.08
N ALA A 91 -6.39 -5.57 -3.63
CA ALA A 91 -6.19 -4.35 -2.86
C ALA A 91 -7.52 -3.78 -2.36
N VAL A 92 -8.53 -3.72 -3.23
CA VAL A 92 -9.86 -3.25 -2.84
C VAL A 92 -10.45 -4.14 -1.74
N ARG A 93 -10.29 -5.45 -1.86
CA ARG A 93 -10.79 -6.40 -0.85
C ARG A 93 -10.06 -6.28 0.48
N SER A 94 -8.87 -5.68 0.49
CA SER A 94 -8.09 -5.51 1.71
C SER A 94 -8.46 -4.23 2.47
N MET A 95 -9.34 -3.41 1.91
CA MET A 95 -9.67 -2.11 2.48
C MET A 95 -10.62 -2.22 3.68
N ALA A 96 -10.51 -1.25 4.58
CA ALA A 96 -11.48 -1.09 5.65
C ALA A 96 -12.83 -0.67 5.07
N TRP A 97 -13.90 -0.84 5.85
CA TRP A 97 -15.25 -0.56 5.41
C TRP A 97 -15.44 0.82 4.79
N SER A 98 -14.80 1.84 5.34
CA SER A 98 -14.89 3.21 4.84
C SER A 98 -13.63 3.64 4.09
N GLY A 99 -12.87 2.69 3.58
CA GLY A 99 -11.61 2.97 2.91
C GLY A 99 -11.78 3.69 1.57
N ARG A 100 -10.68 4.27 1.09
CA ARG A 100 -10.63 4.97 -0.20
C ARG A 100 -9.59 4.37 -1.10
N TYR A 101 -9.96 4.20 -2.35
CA TYR A 101 -9.07 3.70 -3.39
C TYR A 101 -8.69 4.85 -4.32
N LEU A 102 -7.41 5.13 -4.43
CA LEU A 102 -6.91 6.21 -5.27
C LEU A 102 -5.99 5.66 -6.35
N VAL A 103 -6.30 5.99 -7.60
CA VAL A 103 -5.45 5.67 -8.73
C VAL A 103 -4.53 6.86 -8.96
N VAL A 104 -3.22 6.65 -8.92
CA VAL A 104 -2.25 7.73 -8.99
C VAL A 104 -1.34 7.52 -10.20
N GLY A 105 -1.55 8.30 -11.23
CA GLY A 105 -0.76 8.23 -12.45
C GLY A 105 -1.13 7.01 -13.31
N PHE A 106 -0.42 6.87 -14.42
CA PHE A 106 -0.66 5.81 -15.39
C PHE A 106 0.68 5.30 -15.88
N THR A 107 1.21 4.31 -15.18
CA THR A 107 2.54 3.77 -15.49
C THR A 107 2.58 3.05 -16.84
N SER A 108 1.44 2.56 -17.31
CA SER A 108 1.33 1.87 -18.59
C SER A 108 0.76 2.76 -19.70
N GLY A 109 0.37 3.99 -19.38
CA GLY A 109 -0.33 4.86 -20.31
C GLY A 109 -1.81 4.54 -20.44
N GLU A 110 -2.32 3.62 -19.64
CA GLU A 110 -3.72 3.22 -19.65
C GLU A 110 -4.38 3.56 -18.33
N ILE A 111 -5.66 3.91 -18.39
CA ILE A 111 -6.45 4.13 -17.18
C ILE A 111 -6.87 2.76 -16.66
N PRO A 112 -6.52 2.43 -15.42
CA PRO A 112 -6.91 1.14 -14.82
C PRO A 112 -8.40 0.95 -14.74
#